data_9d03385b0a46faaa63908729b9d8f178
#
_entry.id   9d03385b0a46faaa63908729b9d8f178
#
_cell.length_a   1.000
_cell.length_b   1.000
_cell.length_c   1.000
_cell.angle_alpha   90.00
_cell.angle_beta   90.00
_cell.angle_gamma   90.00
#
_symmetry.space_group_name_H-M   'P 1'
#
loop_
_entity.id
_entity.type
_entity.pdbx_description
1 polymer ?
#
loop_
_entity_poly.entity_id
_entity_poly.type
_entity_poly.pdbx_seq_one_letter_code
_entity_poly.pdbx_strand_id
1 'polypeptide(L)'
;MYTLCLLFLLFLCYSIIGWMIECLCVTYLEKRIVLDRGFLLGPYCPIYGCGGVLAYLLLTRYQGDPITLFILAAVGASILEYVTSYFMEKIFKARWWDYSDRRFNLEGRVCLGNAVLFGALGLIFIYILNPYLIGVLKSIPKNILITISLISLCIFVADTILTFIIMGKLRNRITHVRKDSCLLYTSPSPRDI
;
A
#
# COMPACT_ATOMS: atom_id res chain seq x y z
N MET A 1 -3.63 -25.16 6.11
CA MET A 1 -3.02 -24.82 4.83
C MET A 1 -3.99 -24.11 3.88
N TYR A 2 -5.13 -24.70 3.52
CA TYR A 2 -6.13 -24.10 2.60
C TYR A 2 -6.55 -22.66 2.99
N THR A 3 -6.90 -22.43 4.26
CA THR A 3 -7.32 -21.10 4.74
C THR A 3 -6.23 -20.04 4.58
N LEU A 4 -4.98 -20.41 4.85
CA LEU A 4 -3.84 -19.49 4.65
C LEU A 4 -3.63 -19.17 3.17
N CYS A 5 -3.75 -20.18 2.30
CA CYS A 5 -3.68 -19.98 0.85
C CYS A 5 -4.80 -19.07 0.35
N LEU A 6 -6.03 -19.26 0.85
CA LEU A 6 -7.17 -18.42 0.52
C LEU A 6 -6.95 -16.97 0.98
N LEU A 7 -6.49 -16.75 2.21
CA LEU A 7 -6.20 -15.41 2.73
C LEU A 7 -5.07 -14.73 1.95
N PHE A 8 -4.05 -15.47 1.55
CA PHE A 8 -2.97 -14.93 0.73
C PHE A 8 -3.44 -14.53 -0.67
N LEU A 9 -4.28 -15.34 -1.31
CA LEU A 9 -4.86 -14.97 -2.61
C LEU A 9 -5.80 -13.76 -2.49
N LEU A 10 -6.60 -13.68 -1.43
CA LEU A 10 -7.39 -12.48 -1.14
C LEU A 10 -6.48 -11.24 -0.97
N PHE A 11 -5.40 -11.37 -0.20
CA PHE A 11 -4.40 -10.32 -0.07
C PHE A 11 -3.86 -9.86 -1.42
N LEU A 12 -3.49 -10.78 -2.32
CA LEU A 12 -3.02 -10.42 -3.66
C LEU A 12 -4.10 -9.75 -4.51
N CYS A 13 -5.32 -10.29 -4.51
CA CYS A 13 -6.44 -9.69 -5.25
C CYS A 13 -6.70 -8.25 -4.80
N TYR A 14 -6.75 -8.01 -3.48
CA TYR A 14 -6.94 -6.66 -2.96
C TYR A 14 -5.76 -5.74 -3.27
N SER A 15 -4.53 -6.27 -3.24
CA SER A 15 -3.32 -5.51 -3.60
C SER A 15 -3.32 -5.08 -5.06
N ILE A 16 -3.74 -5.95 -5.97
CA ILE A 16 -3.84 -5.66 -7.41
C ILE A 16 -4.97 -4.67 -7.68
N ILE A 17 -6.15 -4.88 -7.09
CA ILE A 17 -7.29 -3.97 -7.25
C ILE A 17 -6.94 -2.58 -6.71
N GLY A 18 -6.30 -2.49 -5.54
CA GLY A 18 -5.84 -1.24 -4.98
C GLY A 18 -4.82 -0.53 -5.89
N TRP A 19 -3.86 -1.25 -6.45
CA TRP A 19 -2.93 -0.73 -7.44
C TRP A 19 -3.64 -0.19 -8.68
N MET A 20 -4.61 -0.93 -9.22
CA MET A 20 -5.40 -0.49 -10.38
C MET A 20 -6.16 0.80 -10.08
N ILE A 21 -6.83 0.90 -8.93
CA ILE A 21 -7.57 2.09 -8.52
C ILE A 21 -6.62 3.28 -8.38
N GLU A 22 -5.46 3.09 -7.77
CA GLU A 22 -4.46 4.16 -7.61
C GLU A 22 -3.92 4.64 -8.95
N CYS A 23 -3.57 3.72 -9.86
CA CYS A 23 -3.15 4.06 -11.22
C CYS A 23 -4.23 4.85 -11.98
N LEU A 24 -5.48 4.44 -11.88
CA LEU A 24 -6.62 5.13 -12.51
C LEU A 24 -6.82 6.54 -11.94
N CYS A 25 -6.81 6.66 -10.60
CA CYS A 25 -6.96 7.96 -9.94
C CYS A 25 -5.85 8.94 -10.33
N VAL A 26 -4.59 8.50 -10.31
CA VAL A 26 -3.45 9.36 -10.65
C VAL A 26 -3.44 9.68 -12.14
N THR A 27 -3.75 8.70 -13.00
CA THR A 27 -3.89 8.93 -14.47
C THR A 27 -4.94 10.01 -14.76
N TYR A 28 -6.07 9.97 -14.04
CA TYR A 28 -7.12 10.98 -14.20
C TYR A 28 -6.66 12.38 -13.73
N LEU A 29 -5.97 12.45 -12.59
CA LEU A 29 -5.49 13.72 -12.02
C LEU A 29 -4.36 14.34 -12.84
N GLU A 30 -3.40 13.54 -13.29
CA GLU A 30 -2.22 14.01 -14.05
C GLU A 30 -2.49 14.11 -15.57
N LYS A 31 -3.65 13.65 -16.04
CA LYS A 31 -4.02 13.59 -17.47
C LYS A 31 -2.98 12.88 -18.35
N ARG A 32 -2.25 11.95 -17.80
CA ARG A 32 -1.28 11.08 -18.48
C ARG A 32 -1.38 9.67 -17.91
N ILE A 33 -1.05 8.65 -18.71
CA ILE A 33 -1.05 7.25 -18.24
C ILE A 33 0.08 7.08 -17.22
N VAL A 34 -0.28 6.68 -16.01
CA VAL A 34 0.63 6.42 -14.90
C VAL A 34 0.41 4.99 -14.42
N LEU A 35 1.41 4.12 -14.60
CA LEU A 35 1.39 2.70 -14.21
C LEU A 35 2.47 2.34 -13.19
N ASP A 36 3.31 3.31 -12.83
CA ASP A 36 4.44 3.18 -11.91
C ASP A 36 4.04 3.52 -10.47
N ARG A 37 2.90 2.97 -10.02
CA ARG A 37 2.39 3.16 -8.66
C ARG A 37 2.70 1.96 -7.78
N GLY A 38 2.81 2.23 -6.48
CA GLY A 38 3.13 1.22 -5.49
C GLY A 38 4.60 1.22 -5.10
N PHE A 39 4.94 0.41 -4.10
CA PHE A 39 6.30 0.26 -3.57
C PHE A 39 7.05 -0.88 -4.28
N LEU A 40 6.35 -1.95 -4.65
CA LEU A 40 6.90 -3.14 -5.29
C LEU A 40 6.99 -2.96 -6.81
N LEU A 41 7.83 -3.75 -7.48
CA LEU A 41 8.01 -3.71 -8.93
C LEU A 41 6.78 -4.26 -9.67
N GLY A 42 6.10 -5.24 -9.09
CA GLY A 42 4.89 -5.82 -9.67
C GLY A 42 3.65 -4.92 -9.52
N PRO A 43 2.56 -5.25 -10.25
CA PRO A 43 1.33 -4.47 -10.29
C PRO A 43 0.45 -4.72 -9.06
N TYR A 44 0.97 -4.45 -7.87
CA TYR A 44 0.25 -4.61 -6.61
C TYR A 44 0.78 -3.67 -5.52
N CYS A 45 -0.16 -3.19 -4.69
CA CYS A 45 0.12 -2.35 -3.53
C CYS A 45 -0.21 -3.11 -2.24
N PRO A 46 0.78 -3.65 -1.52
CA PRO A 46 0.56 -4.50 -0.34
C PRO A 46 -0.28 -3.87 0.78
N ILE A 47 -0.26 -2.55 0.91
CA ILE A 47 -1.06 -1.82 1.90
C ILE A 47 -2.55 -2.08 1.73
N TYR A 48 -3.05 -2.11 0.47
CA TYR A 48 -4.46 -2.43 0.19
C TYR A 48 -4.76 -3.90 0.45
N GLY A 49 -3.80 -4.80 0.19
CA GLY A 49 -3.92 -6.21 0.52
C GLY A 49 -4.03 -6.45 2.03
N CYS A 50 -3.14 -5.82 2.81
CA CYS A 50 -3.19 -5.89 4.27
C CYS A 50 -4.49 -5.29 4.81
N GLY A 51 -4.88 -4.10 4.33
CA GLY A 51 -6.12 -3.44 4.72
C GLY A 51 -7.35 -4.29 4.40
N GLY A 52 -7.40 -4.88 3.20
CA GLY A 52 -8.50 -5.75 2.79
C GLY A 52 -8.62 -7.03 3.61
N VAL A 53 -7.51 -7.72 3.88
CA VAL A 53 -7.52 -8.92 4.74
C VAL A 53 -7.90 -8.57 6.18
N LEU A 54 -7.37 -7.48 6.74
CA LEU A 54 -7.75 -7.02 8.07
C LEU A 54 -9.24 -6.63 8.13
N ALA A 55 -9.74 -5.91 7.13
CA ALA A 55 -11.15 -5.55 7.04
C ALA A 55 -12.02 -6.81 6.93
N TYR A 56 -11.65 -7.78 6.12
CA TYR A 56 -12.36 -9.06 6.04
C TYR A 56 -12.42 -9.77 7.39
N LEU A 57 -11.30 -9.89 8.09
CA LEU A 57 -11.23 -10.64 9.36
C LEU A 57 -11.93 -9.91 10.52
N LEU A 58 -11.85 -8.58 10.55
CA LEU A 58 -12.30 -7.78 11.69
C LEU A 58 -13.66 -7.15 11.49
N LEU A 59 -13.99 -6.71 10.27
CA LEU A 59 -15.17 -5.89 10.02
C LEU A 59 -16.38 -6.66 9.49
N THR A 60 -16.19 -7.87 8.93
CA THR A 60 -17.31 -8.68 8.40
C THR A 60 -18.39 -8.92 9.46
N ARG A 61 -18.04 -9.01 10.74
CA ARG A 61 -18.99 -9.18 11.85
C ARG A 61 -19.91 -7.97 12.08
N TYR A 62 -19.57 -6.81 11.54
CA TYR A 62 -20.35 -5.58 11.68
C TYR A 62 -21.24 -5.28 10.46
N GLN A 63 -21.45 -6.24 9.56
CA GLN A 63 -22.31 -6.06 8.37
C GLN A 63 -23.75 -5.66 8.69
N GLY A 64 -24.25 -5.94 9.89
CA GLY A 64 -25.59 -5.52 10.35
C GLY A 64 -25.67 -4.05 10.75
N ASP A 65 -24.55 -3.35 10.93
CA ASP A 65 -24.50 -1.95 11.35
C ASP A 65 -23.55 -1.14 10.44
N PRO A 66 -24.07 -0.53 9.36
CA PRO A 66 -23.27 0.22 8.40
C PRO A 66 -22.54 1.43 9.02
N ILE A 67 -23.10 2.05 10.07
CA ILE A 67 -22.50 3.22 10.70
C ILE A 67 -21.24 2.80 11.47
N THR A 68 -21.35 1.77 12.31
CA THR A 68 -20.21 1.22 13.03
C THR A 68 -19.15 0.69 12.05
N LEU A 69 -19.56 0.03 10.98
CA LEU A 69 -18.65 -0.47 9.95
C LEU A 69 -17.90 0.66 9.25
N PHE A 70 -18.59 1.75 8.89
CA PHE A 70 -17.98 2.94 8.31
C PHE A 70 -16.91 3.54 9.24
N ILE A 71 -17.24 3.74 10.51
CA ILE A 71 -16.32 4.33 11.49
C ILE A 71 -15.10 3.44 11.69
N LEU A 72 -15.30 2.14 11.88
CA LEU A 72 -14.21 1.19 12.08
C LEU A 72 -13.31 1.07 10.84
N ALA A 73 -13.89 1.12 9.64
CA ALA A 73 -13.12 1.12 8.39
C ALA A 73 -12.29 2.41 8.25
N ALA A 74 -12.89 3.58 8.52
CA ALA A 74 -12.21 4.86 8.49
C ALA A 74 -11.02 4.91 9.47
N VAL A 75 -11.26 4.53 10.72
CA VAL A 75 -10.22 4.53 11.77
C VAL A 75 -9.16 3.46 11.48
N GLY A 76 -9.57 2.24 11.17
CA GLY A 76 -8.63 1.12 10.91
C GLY A 76 -7.73 1.38 9.71
N ALA A 77 -8.27 1.89 8.60
CA ALA A 77 -7.48 2.25 7.43
C ALA A 77 -6.53 3.42 7.72
N SER A 78 -6.97 4.44 8.47
CA SER A 78 -6.12 5.57 8.86
C SER A 78 -4.96 5.14 9.76
N ILE A 79 -5.20 4.20 10.69
CA ILE A 79 -4.12 3.61 11.51
C ILE A 79 -3.11 2.87 10.62
N LEU A 80 -3.60 2.04 9.68
CA LEU A 80 -2.75 1.29 8.76
C LEU A 80 -1.93 2.24 7.89
N GLU A 81 -2.54 3.30 7.35
CA GLU A 81 -1.87 4.32 6.53
C GLU A 81 -0.80 5.06 7.32
N TYR A 82 -1.12 5.49 8.54
CA TYR A 82 -0.17 6.18 9.44
C TYR A 82 1.04 5.29 9.76
N VAL A 83 0.79 4.06 10.20
CA VAL A 83 1.84 3.09 10.57
C VAL A 83 2.74 2.77 9.37
N THR A 84 2.14 2.55 8.19
CA THR A 84 2.88 2.29 6.96
C THR A 84 3.76 3.49 6.59
N SER A 85 3.22 4.71 6.59
CA SER A 85 3.96 5.94 6.32
C SER A 85 5.13 6.12 7.28
N TYR A 86 4.90 5.91 8.58
CA TYR A 86 5.93 6.02 9.60
C TYR A 86 7.10 5.04 9.37
N PHE A 87 6.79 3.76 9.15
CA PHE A 87 7.83 2.75 8.93
C PHE A 87 8.57 2.96 7.59
N MET A 88 7.87 3.31 6.52
CA MET A 88 8.51 3.57 5.23
C MET A 88 9.46 4.77 5.32
N GLU A 89 9.06 5.87 5.96
CA GLU A 89 9.94 7.02 6.17
C GLU A 89 11.15 6.66 7.04
N LYS A 90 10.95 5.87 8.09
CA LYS A 90 12.05 5.45 8.97
C LYS A 90 13.08 4.54 8.26
N ILE A 91 12.60 3.62 7.41
CA ILE A 91 13.45 2.65 6.71
C ILE A 91 14.13 3.29 5.50
N PHE A 92 13.37 3.98 4.66
CA PHE A 92 13.84 4.50 3.37
C PHE A 92 14.27 5.96 3.39
N LYS A 93 13.97 6.69 4.49
CA LYS A 93 14.23 8.14 4.64
C LYS A 93 13.52 8.99 3.59
N ALA A 94 12.39 8.51 3.08
CA ALA A 94 11.56 9.17 2.09
C ALA A 94 10.08 9.01 2.43
N ARG A 95 9.27 10.02 2.16
CA ARG A 95 7.80 9.96 2.25
C ARG A 95 7.24 9.60 0.89
N TRP A 96 6.33 8.63 0.85
CA TRP A 96 5.61 8.24 -0.38
C TRP A 96 4.40 9.11 -0.64
N TRP A 97 3.82 9.68 0.43
CA TRP A 97 2.72 10.65 0.36
C TRP A 97 2.87 11.65 1.50
N ASP A 98 2.32 12.85 1.29
CA ASP A 98 2.33 13.94 2.27
C ASP A 98 1.01 14.71 2.16
N TYR A 99 0.27 14.75 3.27
CA TYR A 99 -0.99 15.48 3.40
C TYR A 99 -0.86 16.74 4.25
N SER A 100 0.34 17.29 4.42
CA SER A 100 0.59 18.47 5.26
C SER A 100 -0.26 19.67 4.82
N ASP A 101 -0.56 19.79 3.53
CA ASP A 101 -1.41 20.86 2.98
C ASP A 101 -2.92 20.59 3.15
N ARG A 102 -3.31 19.42 3.65
CA ARG A 102 -4.72 19.07 3.86
C ARG A 102 -5.19 19.47 5.25
N ARG A 103 -6.44 19.97 5.35
CA ARG A 103 -7.06 20.28 6.65
C ARG A 103 -7.24 19.00 7.47
N PHE A 104 -7.09 19.13 8.79
CA PHE A 104 -7.22 18.01 9.74
C PHE A 104 -6.31 16.83 9.37
N ASN A 105 -5.05 17.11 9.06
CA ASN A 105 -4.04 16.09 8.93
C ASN A 105 -3.34 15.81 10.27
N LEU A 106 -2.81 14.61 10.41
CA LEU A 106 -1.96 14.20 11.52
C LEU A 106 -0.56 13.94 10.98
N GLU A 107 0.38 14.83 11.29
CA GLU A 107 1.79 14.81 10.85
C GLU A 107 1.97 14.67 9.32
N GLY A 108 0.98 15.10 8.52
CA GLY A 108 0.98 14.92 7.07
C GLY A 108 0.85 13.47 6.60
N ARG A 109 0.66 12.50 7.51
CA ARG A 109 0.61 11.07 7.19
C ARG A 109 -0.79 10.57 6.85
N VAL A 110 -1.79 11.12 7.52
CA VAL A 110 -3.23 10.85 7.33
C VAL A 110 -4.01 12.15 7.38
N CYS A 111 -5.18 12.19 6.76
CA CYS A 111 -6.08 13.34 6.85
C CYS A 111 -7.54 12.90 6.91
N LEU A 112 -8.41 13.77 7.47
CA LEU A 112 -9.82 13.48 7.65
C LEU A 112 -10.54 13.17 6.34
N GLY A 113 -10.19 13.85 5.25
CA GLY A 113 -10.79 13.60 3.93
C GLY A 113 -10.57 12.16 3.46
N ASN A 114 -9.34 11.65 3.61
CA ASN A 114 -9.01 10.26 3.27
C ASN A 114 -9.67 9.28 4.25
N ALA A 115 -9.75 9.61 5.55
CA ALA A 115 -10.43 8.76 6.53
C ALA A 115 -11.91 8.55 6.17
N VAL A 116 -12.62 9.61 5.78
CA VAL A 116 -14.01 9.52 5.31
C VAL A 116 -14.12 8.69 4.03
N LEU A 117 -13.20 8.88 3.08
CA LEU A 117 -13.15 8.09 1.86
C LEU A 117 -12.92 6.60 2.18
N PHE A 118 -12.00 6.27 3.08
CA PHE A 118 -11.76 4.89 3.51
C PHE A 118 -12.96 4.27 4.22
N GLY A 119 -13.73 5.06 4.98
CA GLY A 119 -14.99 4.60 5.54
C GLY A 119 -16.00 4.19 4.46
N ALA A 120 -16.17 5.02 3.44
CA ALA A 120 -17.06 4.74 2.32
C ALA A 120 -16.57 3.53 1.48
N LEU A 121 -15.28 3.48 1.18
CA LEU A 121 -14.66 2.35 0.48
C LEU A 121 -14.78 1.06 1.30
N GLY A 122 -14.70 1.14 2.63
CA GLY A 122 -14.89 0.00 3.53
C GLY A 122 -16.29 -0.60 3.43
N LEU A 123 -17.33 0.23 3.27
CA LEU A 123 -18.70 -0.24 3.01
C LEU A 123 -18.76 -1.00 1.67
N ILE A 124 -18.29 -0.38 0.58
CA ILE A 124 -18.26 -1.00 -0.75
C ILE A 124 -17.46 -2.32 -0.70
N PHE A 125 -16.33 -2.31 0.01
CA PHE A 125 -15.48 -3.48 0.18
C PHE A 125 -16.22 -4.63 0.85
N ILE A 126 -16.83 -4.40 2.00
CA ILE A 126 -17.48 -5.46 2.81
C ILE A 126 -18.78 -5.96 2.16
N TYR A 127 -19.57 -5.06 1.56
CA TYR A 127 -20.87 -5.48 0.99
C TYR A 127 -20.79 -6.00 -0.44
N ILE A 128 -19.81 -5.58 -1.23
CA ILE A 128 -19.75 -5.91 -2.66
C ILE A 128 -18.48 -6.70 -3.02
N LEU A 129 -17.31 -6.08 -2.82
CA LEU A 129 -16.05 -6.64 -3.33
C LEU A 129 -15.66 -7.93 -2.63
N ASN A 130 -15.70 -7.94 -1.32
CA ASN A 130 -15.28 -9.08 -0.50
C ASN A 130 -16.14 -10.34 -0.72
N PRO A 131 -17.49 -10.30 -0.67
CA PRO A 131 -18.32 -11.47 -0.96
C PRO A 131 -18.10 -12.00 -2.37
N TYR A 132 -17.94 -11.11 -3.36
CA TYR A 132 -17.69 -11.50 -4.74
C TYR A 132 -16.36 -12.27 -4.87
N LEU A 133 -15.25 -11.71 -4.36
CA LEU A 133 -13.94 -12.34 -4.45
C LEU A 133 -13.87 -13.65 -3.66
N ILE A 134 -14.46 -13.71 -2.48
CA ILE A 134 -14.56 -14.96 -1.71
C ILE A 134 -15.35 -16.02 -2.49
N GLY A 135 -16.47 -15.65 -3.11
CA GLY A 135 -17.27 -16.54 -3.95
C GLY A 135 -16.44 -17.12 -5.11
N VAL A 136 -15.74 -16.24 -5.84
CA VAL A 136 -14.86 -16.64 -6.95
C VAL A 136 -13.73 -17.57 -6.48
N LEU A 137 -13.01 -17.21 -5.43
CA LEU A 137 -11.90 -18.03 -4.94
C LEU A 137 -12.36 -19.38 -4.36
N LYS A 138 -13.51 -19.43 -3.69
CA LYS A 138 -14.08 -20.69 -3.17
C LYS A 138 -14.64 -21.61 -4.25
N SER A 139 -14.96 -21.12 -5.45
CA SER A 139 -15.36 -21.94 -6.59
C SER A 139 -14.18 -22.70 -7.22
N ILE A 140 -12.94 -22.29 -6.94
CA ILE A 140 -11.74 -22.95 -7.45
C ILE A 140 -11.49 -24.26 -6.68
N PRO A 141 -11.22 -25.39 -7.37
CA PRO A 141 -10.86 -26.63 -6.72
C PRO A 141 -9.68 -26.47 -5.77
N LYS A 142 -9.77 -27.06 -4.57
CA LYS A 142 -8.80 -26.87 -3.47
C LYS A 142 -7.34 -27.05 -3.89
N ASN A 143 -7.04 -28.07 -4.69
CA ASN A 143 -5.67 -28.35 -5.12
C ASN A 143 -5.14 -27.24 -6.04
N ILE A 144 -5.98 -26.78 -6.97
CA ILE A 144 -5.62 -25.69 -7.91
C ILE A 144 -5.40 -24.40 -7.13
N LEU A 145 -6.28 -24.06 -6.18
CA LEU A 145 -6.13 -22.87 -5.34
C LEU A 145 -4.81 -22.87 -4.56
N ILE A 146 -4.45 -24.02 -3.96
CA ILE A 146 -3.19 -24.17 -3.23
C ILE A 146 -2.00 -23.98 -4.17
N THR A 147 -2.02 -24.61 -5.35
CA THR A 147 -0.93 -24.49 -6.33
C THR A 147 -0.74 -23.04 -6.81
N ILE A 148 -1.84 -22.37 -7.18
CA ILE A 148 -1.79 -20.95 -7.58
C ILE A 148 -1.25 -20.10 -6.44
N SER A 149 -1.71 -20.33 -5.21
CA SER A 149 -1.24 -19.59 -4.03
C SER A 149 0.26 -19.74 -3.80
N LEU A 150 0.80 -20.94 -3.92
CA LEU A 150 2.23 -21.20 -3.72
C LEU A 150 3.08 -20.56 -4.82
N ILE A 151 2.68 -20.68 -6.08
CA ILE A 151 3.37 -20.02 -7.20
C ILE A 151 3.37 -18.51 -7.03
N SER A 152 2.20 -17.93 -6.74
CA SER A 152 2.06 -16.49 -6.52
C SER A 152 2.87 -16.01 -5.30
N LEU A 153 2.97 -16.82 -4.25
CA LEU A 153 3.79 -16.51 -3.08
C LEU A 153 5.28 -16.46 -3.44
N CYS A 154 5.77 -17.41 -4.23
CA CYS A 154 7.16 -17.39 -4.70
C CYS A 154 7.46 -16.13 -5.52
N ILE A 155 6.57 -15.76 -6.44
CA ILE A 155 6.70 -14.53 -7.24
C ILE A 155 6.70 -13.29 -6.34
N PHE A 156 5.75 -13.19 -5.41
CA PHE A 156 5.64 -12.06 -4.50
C PHE A 156 6.86 -11.89 -3.60
N VAL A 157 7.39 -12.99 -3.07
CA VAL A 157 8.61 -12.98 -2.24
C VAL A 157 9.82 -12.56 -3.07
N ALA A 158 9.99 -13.10 -4.29
CA ALA A 158 11.08 -12.73 -5.19
C ALA A 158 11.05 -11.24 -5.54
N ASP A 159 9.86 -10.71 -5.90
CA ASP A 159 9.69 -9.29 -6.19
C ASP A 159 9.97 -8.41 -4.96
N THR A 160 9.49 -8.81 -3.79
CA THR A 160 9.76 -8.11 -2.53
C THR A 160 11.26 -8.02 -2.26
N ILE A 161 12.00 -9.13 -2.37
CA ILE A 161 13.45 -9.16 -2.17
C ILE A 161 14.17 -8.25 -3.18
N LEU A 162 13.81 -8.35 -4.47
CA LEU A 162 14.38 -7.50 -5.52
C LEU A 162 14.14 -6.02 -5.26
N THR A 163 12.91 -5.66 -4.90
CA THR A 163 12.55 -4.27 -4.57
C THR A 163 13.40 -3.73 -3.41
N PHE A 164 13.55 -4.49 -2.33
CA PHE A 164 14.38 -4.07 -1.18
C PHE A 164 15.85 -3.91 -1.56
N ILE A 165 16.40 -4.80 -2.40
CA ILE A 165 17.78 -4.69 -2.90
C ILE A 165 17.95 -3.41 -3.73
N ILE A 166 17.03 -3.12 -4.66
CA ILE A 166 17.08 -1.95 -5.53
C ILE A 166 16.95 -0.67 -4.70
N MET A 167 15.97 -0.61 -3.80
CA MET A 167 15.75 0.55 -2.92
C MET A 167 16.93 0.78 -1.97
N GLY A 168 17.54 -0.27 -1.45
CA GLY A 168 18.75 -0.18 -0.64
C GLY A 168 19.94 0.41 -1.42
N LYS A 169 20.14 -0.03 -2.66
CA LYS A 169 21.19 0.52 -3.54
C LYS A 169 20.94 1.98 -3.88
N LEU A 170 19.69 2.33 -4.21
CA LEU A 170 19.30 3.70 -4.53
C LEU A 170 19.52 4.64 -3.34
N ARG A 171 19.09 4.24 -2.14
CA ARG A 171 19.33 5.00 -0.91
C ARG A 171 20.81 5.27 -0.66
N ASN A 172 21.67 4.25 -0.85
CA ASN A 172 23.10 4.40 -0.65
C ASN A 172 23.72 5.37 -1.66
N ARG A 173 23.29 5.32 -2.94
CA ARG A 173 23.74 6.27 -3.98
C ARG A 173 23.34 7.71 -3.65
N ILE A 174 22.08 7.95 -3.26
CA ILE A 174 21.59 9.29 -2.88
C ILE A 174 22.38 9.83 -1.69
N THR A 175 22.69 8.99 -0.69
CA THR A 175 23.47 9.40 0.48
C THR A 175 24.91 9.77 0.09
N HIS A 176 25.51 9.09 -0.88
CA HIS A 176 26.86 9.38 -1.38
C HIS A 176 26.88 10.71 -2.12
N VAL A 177 25.98 10.91 -3.07
CA VAL A 177 25.85 12.17 -3.84
C VAL A 177 25.61 13.37 -2.90
N ARG A 178 24.79 13.20 -1.88
CA ARG A 178 24.54 14.26 -0.88
C ARG A 178 25.79 14.62 -0.07
N LYS A 179 26.61 13.63 0.30
CA LYS A 179 27.90 13.87 0.97
C LYS A 179 28.87 14.61 0.06
N ASP A 180 29.00 14.18 -1.19
CA ASP A 180 29.89 14.79 -2.16
C ASP A 180 29.48 16.24 -2.47
N SER A 181 28.17 16.52 -2.58
CA SER A 181 27.64 17.87 -2.73
C SER A 181 27.95 18.76 -1.51
N CYS A 182 27.80 18.24 -0.28
CA CYS A 182 28.18 18.99 0.93
C CYS A 182 29.68 19.30 0.96
N LEU A 183 30.55 18.39 0.53
CA LEU A 183 32.00 18.62 0.47
C LEU A 183 32.38 19.69 -0.58
N LEU A 184 31.67 19.74 -1.71
CA LEU A 184 31.86 20.77 -2.72
C LEU A 184 31.49 22.18 -2.24
N TYR A 185 30.46 22.29 -1.38
CA TYR A 185 30.05 23.57 -0.79
C TYR A 185 30.91 24.01 0.40
N THR A 186 31.64 23.09 1.03
CA THR A 186 32.53 23.36 2.18
C THR A 186 34.01 23.50 1.81
N SER A 187 34.39 23.32 0.53
CA SER A 187 35.76 23.60 0.07
C SER A 187 35.95 25.09 0.00
N PRO A 188 37.07 25.68 0.54
CA PRO A 188 37.37 27.09 0.43
C PRO A 188 37.41 27.51 -1.03
N SER A 189 36.80 28.67 -1.32
CA SER A 189 36.86 29.24 -2.66
C SER A 189 38.34 29.54 -3.02
N PRO A 190 38.76 29.32 -4.27
CA PRO A 190 40.10 29.74 -4.74
C PRO A 190 40.37 31.24 -4.63
N ARG A 191 39.40 32.05 -4.17
CA ARG A 191 39.51 33.46 -3.95
C ARG A 191 39.87 33.87 -2.50
N ASP A 192 39.94 32.87 -1.61
CA ASP A 192 40.25 33.09 -0.17
C ASP A 192 41.73 32.74 0.16
N ILE A 193 42.60 32.67 -0.86
CA ILE A 193 44.06 32.53 -0.75
C ILE A 193 44.75 33.77 -1.24
#